data_c7e94e28ce8ad007dc79ff699b2119c1
#
_entry.id   c7e94e28ce8ad007dc79ff699b2119c1
#
_cell.length_a   1.000
_cell.length_b   1.000
_cell.length_c   1.000
_cell.angle_alpha   90.00
_cell.angle_beta   90.00
_cell.angle_gamma   90.00
#
_symmetry.space_group_name_H-M   'P 1'
#
loop_
_entity.id
_entity.type
_entity.pdbx_description
1 polymer ?
#
loop_
_entity_poly.entity_id
_entity_poly.type
_entity_poly.pdbx_seq_one_letter_code
_entity_poly.pdbx_strand_id
1 'polypeptide(L)'
;MSTSAPLTLTNGRLILPDGSVSPGAIRCEKGHIVAVGDVSPQPGDRVHDARGMVIAPGLVDLGVFAIDKPAFHFGGITRAALMPDQSPPLDVSARVRFAAQSGKPDLWVHPLAAATRDLGGELLAEIAMMRDAGARAVSTGRGWIADSGTMLRLLQYTGMLGLVVCTHAEDSGITGNAVATSGEMATRLGLRAAPAAAEALAITRDMALAELAGASIHFRNVTTANGLDLVRAAKARGLAVTCGVSPAYFMLSDLAMAEFRTFMRLSPPLRSEADRKAVIAAIADGTIDMIGSGHDPRGPEDKRLPFADAEPGMAGAETLLPLTLSLVRDGVIPLGRAFQLLASNPANLLGVNAGRLEVGAEADIAVIDTDRPWIVDSDKMAAAAGNTPFDKQPVQGRVLALFKGGALVGAKKKAPS
;
A
#
# COMPACT_ATOMS: atom_id res chain seq x y z
N MET A 1 28.79 5.48 -9.77
CA MET A 1 28.18 4.88 -8.55
C MET A 1 29.06 5.33 -7.38
N SER A 2 28.59 6.20 -6.52
CA SER A 2 29.33 6.60 -5.31
C SER A 2 29.40 5.40 -4.38
N THR A 3 30.61 4.87 -4.15
CA THR A 3 30.84 3.82 -3.14
C THR A 3 30.75 4.47 -1.77
N SER A 4 29.54 4.61 -1.24
CA SER A 4 29.37 4.98 0.18
C SER A 4 30.05 3.91 1.05
N ALA A 5 30.76 4.34 2.11
CA ALA A 5 31.35 3.42 3.08
C ALA A 5 30.31 2.41 3.58
N PRO A 6 30.69 1.17 3.89
CA PRO A 6 29.79 0.17 4.45
C PRO A 6 29.06 0.73 5.68
N LEU A 7 27.88 0.18 5.96
CA LEU A 7 27.02 0.61 7.08
C LEU A 7 26.79 -0.57 8.00
N THR A 8 26.99 -0.38 9.31
CA THR A 8 26.56 -1.34 10.32
C THR A 8 25.53 -0.68 11.25
N LEU A 9 24.33 -1.27 11.33
CA LEU A 9 23.31 -0.91 12.32
C LEU A 9 23.46 -1.87 13.50
N THR A 10 23.62 -1.33 14.70
CA THR A 10 23.89 -2.09 15.93
C THR A 10 22.79 -1.90 16.96
N ASN A 11 22.77 -2.75 17.99
CA ASN A 11 21.91 -2.63 19.17
C ASN A 11 20.41 -2.51 18.83
N GLY A 12 19.91 -3.27 17.85
CA GLY A 12 18.52 -3.25 17.45
C GLY A 12 17.76 -4.53 17.76
N ARG A 13 16.44 -4.47 17.60
CA ARG A 13 15.54 -5.63 17.56
C ARG A 13 15.18 -5.86 16.08
N LEU A 14 15.70 -6.91 15.50
CA LEU A 14 15.54 -7.22 14.08
C LEU A 14 14.21 -7.90 13.82
N ILE A 15 13.49 -7.44 12.79
CA ILE A 15 12.35 -8.18 12.21
C ILE A 15 12.90 -9.16 11.19
N LEU A 16 12.92 -10.44 11.51
CA LEU A 16 13.46 -11.47 10.63
C LEU A 16 12.43 -11.92 9.58
N PRO A 17 12.86 -12.58 8.48
CA PRO A 17 11.96 -12.99 7.41
C PRO A 17 10.85 -13.94 7.83
N ASP A 18 11.06 -14.77 8.85
CA ASP A 18 10.06 -15.68 9.44
C ASP A 18 9.03 -14.96 10.34
N GLY A 19 9.20 -13.66 10.54
CA GLY A 19 8.36 -12.85 11.43
C GLY A 19 8.79 -12.87 12.89
N SER A 20 9.87 -13.55 13.25
CA SER A 20 10.43 -13.48 14.59
C SER A 20 11.12 -12.13 14.85
N VAL A 21 11.23 -11.76 16.13
CA VAL A 21 11.92 -10.53 16.57
C VAL A 21 13.06 -10.92 17.49
N SER A 22 14.29 -10.59 17.13
CA SER A 22 15.48 -10.93 17.93
C SER A 22 16.44 -9.74 18.06
N PRO A 23 17.18 -9.65 19.18
CA PRO A 23 18.29 -8.71 19.28
C PRO A 23 19.35 -9.01 18.22
N GLY A 24 19.98 -7.95 17.67
CA GLY A 24 21.03 -8.16 16.69
C GLY A 24 21.49 -6.88 15.99
N ALA A 25 22.29 -7.09 14.96
CA ALA A 25 22.87 -6.05 14.12
C ALA A 25 22.77 -6.45 12.64
N ILE A 26 22.95 -5.49 11.76
CA ILE A 26 22.95 -5.69 10.30
C ILE A 26 24.15 -4.95 9.71
N ARG A 27 24.90 -5.63 8.85
CA ARG A 27 25.94 -4.99 8.06
C ARG A 27 25.54 -4.94 6.59
N CYS A 28 25.76 -3.78 5.98
CA CYS A 28 25.42 -3.50 4.59
C CYS A 28 26.66 -3.02 3.83
N GLU A 29 26.83 -3.51 2.62
CA GLU A 29 27.90 -3.12 1.73
C GLU A 29 27.41 -3.05 0.29
N LYS A 30 27.86 -2.02 -0.45
CA LYS A 30 27.48 -1.82 -1.87
C LYS A 30 25.97 -1.86 -2.12
N GLY A 31 25.18 -1.35 -1.15
CA GLY A 31 23.72 -1.29 -1.27
C GLY A 31 22.97 -2.56 -0.90
N HIS A 32 23.64 -3.61 -0.44
CA HIS A 32 23.03 -4.89 -0.06
C HIS A 32 23.34 -5.26 1.39
N ILE A 33 22.48 -6.04 1.99
CA ILE A 33 22.71 -6.66 3.30
C ILE A 33 23.72 -7.80 3.11
N VAL A 34 24.83 -7.75 3.86
CA VAL A 34 25.90 -8.78 3.78
C VAL A 34 25.98 -9.64 5.04
N ALA A 35 25.42 -9.19 6.17
CA ALA A 35 25.34 -9.98 7.40
C ALA A 35 24.16 -9.52 8.27
N VAL A 36 23.54 -10.46 8.98
CA VAL A 36 22.39 -10.26 9.89
C VAL A 36 22.57 -11.11 11.13
N GLY A 37 22.25 -10.59 12.31
CA GLY A 37 22.29 -11.30 13.58
C GLY A 37 23.43 -10.82 14.49
N ASP A 38 24.30 -11.71 14.93
CA ASP A 38 25.47 -11.35 15.75
C ASP A 38 26.59 -10.78 14.86
N VAL A 39 26.54 -9.48 14.64
CA VAL A 39 27.42 -8.76 13.72
C VAL A 39 28.09 -7.59 14.43
N SER A 40 29.44 -7.55 14.39
CA SER A 40 30.22 -6.43 14.89
C SER A 40 30.64 -5.48 13.76
N PRO A 41 30.70 -4.16 14.02
CA PRO A 41 31.23 -3.20 13.07
C PRO A 41 32.66 -3.53 12.65
N GLN A 42 32.99 -3.33 11.39
CA GLN A 42 34.33 -3.50 10.85
C GLN A 42 35.03 -2.14 10.69
N PRO A 43 36.37 -2.10 10.67
CA PRO A 43 37.10 -0.88 10.39
C PRO A 43 36.65 -0.23 9.06
N GLY A 44 36.27 1.04 9.14
CA GLY A 44 35.78 1.81 7.99
C GLY A 44 34.24 1.79 7.82
N ASP A 45 33.51 1.02 8.63
CA ASP A 45 32.05 1.05 8.62
C ASP A 45 31.51 2.37 9.22
N ARG A 46 30.47 2.91 8.61
CA ARG A 46 29.61 3.88 9.27
C ARG A 46 28.73 3.12 10.26
N VAL A 47 28.74 3.49 11.52
CA VAL A 47 27.95 2.83 12.55
C VAL A 47 26.72 3.65 12.89
N HIS A 48 25.55 3.01 12.88
CA HIS A 48 24.30 3.57 13.37
C HIS A 48 23.80 2.75 14.56
N ASP A 49 23.81 3.34 15.75
CA ASP A 49 23.27 2.70 16.95
C ASP A 49 21.76 2.84 17.01
N ALA A 50 21.06 1.74 16.88
CA ALA A 50 19.59 1.68 16.96
C ALA A 50 19.03 1.81 18.38
N ARG A 51 19.87 1.76 19.44
CA ARG A 51 19.48 2.01 20.84
C ARG A 51 18.30 1.17 21.33
N GLY A 52 18.24 -0.10 20.94
CA GLY A 52 17.14 -0.99 21.29
C GLY A 52 15.87 -0.82 20.45
N MET A 53 15.86 0.09 19.49
CA MET A 53 14.72 0.30 18.57
C MET A 53 14.59 -0.86 17.60
N VAL A 54 13.44 -0.94 16.94
CA VAL A 54 13.17 -1.95 15.91
C VAL A 54 13.95 -1.60 14.65
N ILE A 55 14.72 -2.56 14.14
CA ILE A 55 15.30 -2.54 12.80
C ILE A 55 14.41 -3.43 11.93
N ALA A 56 13.75 -2.82 10.97
CA ALA A 56 12.80 -3.47 10.08
C ALA A 56 13.17 -3.23 8.61
N PRO A 57 12.69 -4.05 7.66
CA PRO A 57 12.78 -3.70 6.26
C PRO A 57 12.05 -2.39 5.98
N GLY A 58 12.57 -1.60 5.06
CA GLY A 58 11.84 -0.44 4.54
C GLY A 58 10.53 -0.87 3.90
N LEU A 59 9.47 -0.09 4.13
CA LEU A 59 8.13 -0.45 3.69
C LEU A 59 8.02 -0.42 2.16
N VAL A 60 7.16 -1.30 1.64
CA VAL A 60 6.80 -1.42 0.23
C VAL A 60 5.32 -1.13 0.10
N ASP A 61 4.98 0.04 -0.39
CA ASP A 61 3.60 0.51 -0.43
C ASP A 61 2.95 0.18 -1.77
N LEU A 62 1.93 -0.66 -1.75
CA LEU A 62 1.23 -1.12 -2.95
C LEU A 62 0.01 -0.24 -3.24
N GLY A 63 0.00 0.39 -4.42
CA GLY A 63 -1.18 1.10 -4.92
C GLY A 63 -1.29 2.55 -4.48
N VAL A 64 -0.20 3.32 -4.61
CA VAL A 64 -0.20 4.77 -4.42
C VAL A 64 -0.56 5.51 -5.69
N PHE A 65 -1.25 6.64 -5.58
CA PHE A 65 -1.70 7.44 -6.72
C PHE A 65 -0.79 8.64 -7.03
N ALA A 66 0.12 8.97 -6.13
CA ALA A 66 1.12 10.01 -6.34
C ALA A 66 2.45 9.60 -5.72
N ILE A 67 3.55 10.12 -6.27
CA ILE A 67 4.88 9.96 -5.69
C ILE A 67 5.19 11.18 -4.84
N ASP A 68 5.24 10.95 -3.53
CA ASP A 68 5.43 11.98 -2.51
C ASP A 68 6.58 11.58 -1.57
N LYS A 69 7.81 11.89 -2.00
CA LYS A 69 9.02 11.50 -1.27
C LYS A 69 9.03 11.95 0.20
N PRO A 70 8.68 13.20 0.55
CA PRO A 70 8.65 13.61 1.94
C PRO A 70 7.73 12.77 2.80
N ALA A 71 6.52 12.50 2.34
CA ALA A 71 5.54 11.64 3.03
C ALA A 71 6.03 10.19 3.15
N PHE A 72 6.62 9.66 2.08
CA PHE A 72 7.13 8.30 2.07
C PHE A 72 8.32 8.12 3.02
N HIS A 73 9.26 9.06 3.01
CA HIS A 73 10.39 9.00 3.95
C HIS A 73 9.93 9.10 5.40
N PHE A 74 8.95 9.96 5.68
CA PHE A 74 8.38 10.07 7.02
C PHE A 74 7.70 8.76 7.45
N GLY A 75 6.96 8.12 6.54
CA GLY A 75 6.25 6.86 6.75
C GLY A 75 7.13 5.61 6.74
N GLY A 76 8.42 5.73 6.37
CA GLY A 76 9.34 4.58 6.28
C GLY A 76 9.24 3.80 4.98
N ILE A 77 8.63 4.38 3.95
CA ILE A 77 8.43 3.76 2.64
C ILE A 77 9.67 3.98 1.78
N THR A 78 10.30 2.89 1.34
CA THR A 78 11.47 2.90 0.45
C THR A 78 11.13 2.52 -0.97
N ARG A 79 9.94 1.91 -1.16
CA ARG A 79 9.41 1.48 -2.46
C ARG A 79 7.93 1.74 -2.54
N ALA A 80 7.47 2.23 -3.68
CA ALA A 80 6.06 2.51 -3.93
C ALA A 80 5.62 1.93 -5.28
N ALA A 81 4.52 1.20 -5.31
CA ALA A 81 3.89 0.76 -6.54
C ALA A 81 2.90 1.84 -7.01
N LEU A 82 3.28 2.55 -8.07
CA LEU A 82 2.50 3.66 -8.60
C LEU A 82 1.36 3.14 -9.47
N MET A 83 0.14 3.55 -9.13
CA MET A 83 -1.07 3.26 -9.90
C MET A 83 -1.02 3.91 -11.28
N PRO A 84 -1.65 3.31 -12.30
CA PRO A 84 -1.62 3.82 -13.67
C PRO A 84 -2.43 5.11 -13.87
N ASP A 85 -3.23 5.52 -12.91
CA ASP A 85 -4.12 6.69 -12.92
C ASP A 85 -3.35 8.00 -12.84
N GLN A 86 -2.38 8.17 -13.74
CA GLN A 86 -1.63 9.40 -13.88
C GLN A 86 -2.24 10.28 -14.99
N SER A 87 -1.79 11.50 -15.15
CA SER A 87 -2.21 12.38 -16.23
C SER A 87 -1.00 12.73 -17.12
N PRO A 88 -0.88 12.09 -18.30
CA PRO A 88 -1.70 11.01 -18.85
C PRO A 88 -1.45 9.63 -18.22
N PRO A 89 -2.35 8.62 -18.41
CA PRO A 89 -2.23 7.28 -17.82
C PRO A 89 -0.96 6.52 -18.21
N LEU A 90 -0.53 5.55 -17.35
CA LEU A 90 0.64 4.70 -17.63
C LEU A 90 0.26 3.54 -18.58
N ASP A 91 -0.20 3.85 -19.77
CA ASP A 91 -0.68 2.90 -20.78
C ASP A 91 0.27 2.69 -21.96
N VAL A 92 1.45 3.34 -21.93
CA VAL A 92 2.53 3.16 -22.92
C VAL A 92 3.89 3.02 -22.23
N SER A 93 4.82 2.29 -22.88
CA SER A 93 6.14 1.95 -22.34
C SER A 93 6.99 3.17 -21.95
N ALA A 94 6.90 4.28 -22.68
CA ALA A 94 7.65 5.50 -22.39
C ALA A 94 7.26 6.13 -21.04
N ARG A 95 5.96 6.18 -20.74
CA ARG A 95 5.44 6.71 -19.46
C ARG A 95 5.82 5.80 -18.29
N VAL A 96 5.73 4.49 -18.48
CA VAL A 96 6.17 3.49 -17.48
C VAL A 96 7.65 3.67 -17.16
N ARG A 97 8.52 3.78 -18.18
CA ARG A 97 9.96 3.99 -17.99
C ARG A 97 10.27 5.30 -17.27
N PHE A 98 9.58 6.37 -17.60
CA PHE A 98 9.72 7.66 -16.91
C PHE A 98 9.33 7.55 -15.44
N ALA A 99 8.17 6.95 -15.15
CA ALA A 99 7.67 6.75 -13.80
C ALA A 99 8.64 5.90 -12.95
N ALA A 100 9.22 4.85 -13.52
CA ALA A 100 10.20 3.99 -12.83
C ALA A 100 11.48 4.73 -12.39
N GLN A 101 11.76 5.89 -12.98
CA GLN A 101 12.94 6.71 -12.62
C GLN A 101 12.61 7.87 -11.66
N SER A 102 11.32 8.24 -11.53
CA SER A 102 10.90 9.48 -10.85
C SER A 102 11.28 9.57 -9.38
N GLY A 103 11.42 8.43 -8.69
CA GLY A 103 11.77 8.36 -7.26
C GLY A 103 13.27 8.32 -6.96
N LYS A 104 14.10 7.89 -7.91
CA LYS A 104 15.52 7.61 -7.68
C LYS A 104 16.33 8.85 -7.33
N PRO A 105 17.42 8.69 -6.55
CA PRO A 105 17.92 7.46 -5.92
C PRO A 105 17.25 7.11 -4.57
N ASP A 106 16.42 7.98 -4.01
CA ASP A 106 15.98 7.94 -2.62
C ASP A 106 14.75 7.07 -2.40
N LEU A 107 14.02 6.79 -3.47
CA LEU A 107 12.81 5.97 -3.50
C LEU A 107 12.79 5.16 -4.79
N TRP A 108 12.36 3.90 -4.73
CA TRP A 108 12.14 3.10 -5.93
C TRP A 108 10.65 3.03 -6.25
N VAL A 109 10.31 3.54 -7.43
CA VAL A 109 8.96 3.49 -7.96
C VAL A 109 8.82 2.25 -8.85
N HIS A 110 7.79 1.47 -8.58
CA HIS A 110 7.39 0.30 -9.36
C HIS A 110 6.06 0.64 -10.07
N PRO A 111 6.09 1.11 -11.33
CA PRO A 111 4.85 1.44 -12.02
C PRO A 111 3.99 0.20 -12.23
N LEU A 112 2.68 0.34 -12.04
CA LEU A 112 1.70 -0.62 -12.51
C LEU A 112 1.25 -0.19 -13.90
N ALA A 113 1.28 -1.12 -14.87
CA ALA A 113 0.82 -0.84 -16.22
C ALA A 113 -0.70 -0.69 -16.24
N ALA A 114 -1.24 0.25 -17.01
CA ALA A 114 -2.66 0.29 -17.27
C ALA A 114 -3.11 -0.97 -18.01
N ALA A 115 -4.19 -1.59 -17.54
CA ALA A 115 -4.77 -2.78 -18.15
C ALA A 115 -5.30 -2.51 -19.57
N THR A 116 -5.87 -1.32 -19.76
CA THR A 116 -6.49 -0.88 -21.01
C THR A 116 -5.97 0.49 -21.40
N ARG A 117 -6.08 0.82 -22.69
CA ARG A 117 -5.73 2.14 -23.21
C ARG A 117 -6.58 3.20 -22.51
N ASP A 118 -5.94 4.28 -22.10
CA ASP A 118 -6.56 5.39 -21.37
C ASP A 118 -7.40 4.97 -20.15
N LEU A 119 -7.18 3.74 -19.61
CA LEU A 119 -8.00 3.12 -18.56
C LEU A 119 -9.49 3.00 -18.94
N GLY A 120 -9.82 3.00 -20.22
CA GLY A 120 -11.19 3.02 -20.74
C GLY A 120 -11.97 1.70 -20.60
N GLY A 121 -11.32 0.59 -20.20
CA GLY A 121 -11.98 -0.70 -19.97
C GLY A 121 -12.29 -1.52 -21.21
N GLU A 122 -11.99 -1.05 -22.43
CA GLU A 122 -12.37 -1.69 -23.69
C GLU A 122 -11.20 -2.37 -24.41
N LEU A 123 -10.16 -1.62 -24.73
CA LEU A 123 -9.01 -2.09 -25.49
C LEU A 123 -7.81 -2.33 -24.58
N LEU A 124 -7.23 -3.52 -24.65
CA LEU A 124 -6.02 -3.83 -23.87
C LEU A 124 -4.87 -2.89 -24.27
N ALA A 125 -4.08 -2.48 -23.29
CA ALA A 125 -2.85 -1.75 -23.50
C ALA A 125 -1.70 -2.72 -23.93
N GLU A 126 -0.56 -2.17 -24.33
CA GLU A 126 0.60 -2.94 -24.80
C GLU A 126 1.43 -3.47 -23.60
N ILE A 127 0.83 -4.37 -22.81
CA ILE A 127 1.31 -4.80 -21.49
C ILE A 127 2.72 -5.40 -21.56
N ALA A 128 3.04 -6.22 -22.59
CA ALA A 128 4.38 -6.82 -22.73
C ALA A 128 5.46 -5.73 -22.87
N MET A 129 5.23 -4.71 -23.68
CA MET A 129 6.15 -3.60 -23.86
C MET A 129 6.30 -2.77 -22.57
N MET A 130 5.23 -2.61 -21.82
CA MET A 130 5.26 -1.92 -20.53
C MET A 130 5.98 -2.73 -19.45
N ARG A 131 5.84 -4.06 -19.42
CA ARG A 131 6.63 -4.95 -18.56
C ARG A 131 8.13 -4.78 -18.85
N ASP A 132 8.53 -4.80 -20.11
CA ASP A 132 9.93 -4.65 -20.51
C ASP A 132 10.45 -3.22 -20.20
N ALA A 133 9.56 -2.23 -20.12
CA ALA A 133 9.88 -0.87 -19.67
C ALA A 133 9.96 -0.72 -18.15
N GLY A 134 9.62 -1.77 -17.37
CA GLY A 134 9.78 -1.82 -15.91
C GLY A 134 8.49 -1.90 -15.10
N ALA A 135 7.31 -2.08 -15.73
CA ALA A 135 6.08 -2.37 -15.01
C ALA A 135 6.20 -3.72 -14.27
N ARG A 136 5.70 -3.78 -13.02
CA ARG A 136 5.80 -4.95 -12.14
C ARG A 136 4.50 -5.70 -11.95
N ALA A 137 3.38 -5.06 -12.25
CA ALA A 137 2.04 -5.65 -12.28
C ALA A 137 1.19 -4.84 -13.26
N VAL A 138 -0.04 -5.26 -13.47
CA VAL A 138 -1.03 -4.56 -14.30
C VAL A 138 -2.16 -4.11 -13.40
N SER A 139 -2.75 -2.95 -13.66
CA SER A 139 -3.90 -2.50 -12.85
C SER A 139 -5.03 -1.95 -13.71
N THR A 140 -6.25 -2.19 -13.24
CA THR A 140 -7.46 -1.58 -13.81
C THR A 140 -7.63 -0.11 -13.39
N GLY A 141 -6.75 0.39 -12.52
CA GLY A 141 -6.84 1.75 -11.99
C GLY A 141 -7.91 1.90 -10.91
N ARG A 142 -8.56 3.05 -10.92
CA ARG A 142 -9.70 3.36 -10.02
C ARG A 142 -11.01 2.74 -10.49
N GLY A 143 -11.04 2.24 -11.72
CA GLY A 143 -12.22 1.66 -12.33
C GLY A 143 -12.20 0.13 -12.32
N TRP A 144 -13.35 -0.44 -12.66
CA TRP A 144 -13.57 -1.85 -12.87
C TRP A 144 -13.84 -2.11 -14.37
N ILE A 145 -13.25 -3.18 -14.94
CA ILE A 145 -13.53 -3.57 -16.33
C ILE A 145 -14.88 -4.29 -16.37
N ALA A 146 -15.90 -3.63 -16.89
CA ALA A 146 -17.27 -4.14 -16.90
C ALA A 146 -17.44 -5.34 -17.86
N ASP A 147 -16.78 -5.32 -19.03
CA ASP A 147 -16.87 -6.41 -20.01
C ASP A 147 -16.05 -7.64 -19.57
N SER A 148 -16.75 -8.74 -19.33
CA SER A 148 -16.12 -9.99 -18.88
C SER A 148 -15.18 -10.59 -19.93
N GLY A 149 -15.45 -10.39 -21.23
CA GLY A 149 -14.58 -10.87 -22.31
C GLY A 149 -13.24 -10.12 -22.33
N THR A 150 -13.26 -8.80 -22.12
CA THR A 150 -12.06 -7.97 -22.00
C THR A 150 -11.26 -8.38 -20.76
N MET A 151 -11.93 -8.58 -19.62
CA MET A 151 -11.26 -9.03 -18.39
C MET A 151 -10.63 -10.42 -18.56
N LEU A 152 -11.31 -11.35 -19.19
CA LEU A 152 -10.77 -12.69 -19.47
C LEU A 152 -9.51 -12.61 -20.36
N ARG A 153 -9.56 -11.85 -21.46
CA ARG A 153 -8.41 -11.65 -22.35
C ARG A 153 -7.23 -11.00 -21.62
N LEU A 154 -7.52 -10.03 -20.72
CA LEU A 154 -6.51 -9.42 -19.87
C LEU A 154 -5.81 -10.45 -19.00
N LEU A 155 -6.57 -11.26 -18.26
CA LEU A 155 -6.06 -12.30 -17.36
C LEU A 155 -5.25 -13.37 -18.12
N GLN A 156 -5.74 -13.83 -19.26
CA GLN A 156 -4.99 -14.76 -20.12
C GLN A 156 -3.65 -14.17 -20.59
N TYR A 157 -3.67 -12.91 -21.03
CA TYR A 157 -2.46 -12.23 -21.50
C TYR A 157 -1.46 -11.99 -20.37
N THR A 158 -1.91 -11.51 -19.21
CA THR A 158 -1.03 -11.27 -18.06
C THR A 158 -0.50 -12.57 -17.47
N GLY A 159 -1.29 -13.64 -17.48
CA GLY A 159 -0.85 -14.99 -17.08
C GLY A 159 0.34 -15.49 -17.92
N MET A 160 0.29 -15.33 -19.24
CA MET A 160 1.43 -15.66 -20.12
C MET A 160 2.69 -14.84 -19.84
N LEU A 161 2.52 -13.62 -19.32
CA LEU A 161 3.62 -12.72 -19.01
C LEU A 161 4.15 -12.88 -17.57
N GLY A 162 3.51 -13.72 -16.74
CA GLY A 162 3.82 -13.87 -15.31
C GLY A 162 3.54 -12.62 -14.48
N LEU A 163 2.55 -11.80 -14.90
CA LEU A 163 2.17 -10.57 -14.21
C LEU A 163 0.84 -10.75 -13.46
N VAL A 164 0.75 -10.15 -12.27
CA VAL A 164 -0.48 -10.09 -11.48
C VAL A 164 -1.35 -8.93 -11.97
N VAL A 165 -2.68 -9.15 -12.05
CA VAL A 165 -3.65 -8.08 -12.26
C VAL A 165 -4.13 -7.54 -10.93
N CYS A 166 -3.86 -6.27 -10.64
CA CYS A 166 -4.38 -5.53 -9.49
C CYS A 166 -5.69 -4.84 -9.89
N THR A 167 -6.81 -5.30 -9.37
CA THR A 167 -8.13 -4.79 -9.73
C THR A 167 -8.79 -3.99 -8.62
N HIS A 168 -9.62 -3.02 -9.00
CA HIS A 168 -10.58 -2.36 -8.12
C HIS A 168 -11.87 -3.19 -8.12
N ALA A 169 -12.28 -3.66 -6.96
CA ALA A 169 -13.38 -4.62 -6.84
C ALA A 169 -14.72 -3.94 -6.52
N GLU A 170 -15.22 -3.09 -7.39
CA GLU A 170 -16.56 -2.51 -7.28
C GLU A 170 -17.24 -2.49 -8.64
N ASP A 171 -18.38 -3.19 -8.76
CA ASP A 171 -19.20 -3.19 -9.98
C ASP A 171 -19.71 -1.78 -10.25
N SER A 172 -19.19 -1.14 -11.30
CA SER A 172 -19.51 0.25 -11.65
C SER A 172 -20.95 0.43 -12.13
N GLY A 173 -21.60 -0.63 -12.63
CA GLY A 173 -23.01 -0.59 -13.02
C GLY A 173 -23.93 -0.46 -11.80
N ILE A 174 -23.48 -0.96 -10.64
CA ILE A 174 -24.21 -0.87 -9.36
C ILE A 174 -23.80 0.40 -8.61
N THR A 175 -22.51 0.70 -8.54
CA THR A 175 -22.02 1.85 -7.77
C THR A 175 -22.33 3.18 -8.42
N GLY A 176 -22.30 3.26 -9.75
CA GLY A 176 -22.55 4.51 -10.48
C GLY A 176 -21.75 5.67 -9.88
N ASN A 177 -22.46 6.73 -9.50
CA ASN A 177 -21.89 7.91 -8.83
C ASN A 177 -22.15 7.94 -7.31
N ALA A 178 -22.29 6.78 -6.67
CA ALA A 178 -22.44 6.68 -5.23
C ALA A 178 -21.21 7.19 -4.50
N VAL A 179 -21.44 7.80 -3.35
CA VAL A 179 -20.41 8.39 -2.49
C VAL A 179 -20.36 7.76 -1.10
N ALA A 180 -21.33 6.88 -0.83
CA ALA A 180 -21.49 6.18 0.44
C ALA A 180 -21.91 4.73 0.21
N THR A 181 -21.73 3.89 1.22
CA THR A 181 -22.32 2.55 1.26
C THR A 181 -23.77 2.64 1.73
N SER A 182 -24.67 1.90 1.07
CA SER A 182 -26.09 1.85 1.45
C SER A 182 -26.24 1.38 2.91
N GLY A 183 -27.01 2.13 3.70
CA GLY A 183 -27.23 1.86 5.11
C GLY A 183 -27.90 3.03 5.81
N GLU A 184 -28.05 2.90 7.13
CA GLU A 184 -28.69 3.91 7.97
C GLU A 184 -27.98 5.28 7.86
N MET A 185 -26.65 5.28 7.91
CA MET A 185 -25.87 6.52 7.85
C MET A 185 -26.06 7.25 6.52
N ALA A 186 -25.97 6.57 5.40
CA ALA A 186 -26.17 7.18 4.08
C ALA A 186 -27.58 7.75 3.92
N THR A 187 -28.60 7.03 4.42
CA THR A 187 -30.01 7.49 4.42
C THR A 187 -30.18 8.73 5.26
N ARG A 188 -29.63 8.74 6.49
CA ARG A 188 -29.67 9.88 7.41
C ARG A 188 -29.01 11.12 6.84
N LEU A 189 -27.91 10.94 6.10
CA LEU A 189 -27.14 12.05 5.51
C LEU A 189 -27.68 12.47 4.12
N GLY A 190 -28.63 11.73 3.53
CA GLY A 190 -29.16 12.00 2.19
C GLY A 190 -28.12 11.81 1.09
N LEU A 191 -27.14 10.93 1.30
CA LEU A 191 -26.06 10.68 0.33
C LEU A 191 -26.46 9.62 -0.69
N ARG A 192 -26.01 9.80 -1.94
CA ARG A 192 -26.11 8.74 -2.96
C ARG A 192 -25.27 7.56 -2.52
N ALA A 193 -25.88 6.40 -2.44
CA ALA A 193 -25.27 5.21 -1.87
C ALA A 193 -25.43 3.98 -2.77
N ALA A 194 -24.44 3.09 -2.71
CA ALA A 194 -24.45 1.81 -3.38
C ALA A 194 -24.39 0.67 -2.35
N PRO A 195 -25.02 -0.49 -2.65
CA PRO A 195 -24.97 -1.63 -1.78
C PRO A 195 -23.57 -2.23 -1.71
N ALA A 196 -23.15 -2.73 -0.55
CA ALA A 196 -21.88 -3.44 -0.35
C ALA A 196 -21.74 -4.68 -1.28
N ALA A 197 -22.85 -5.22 -1.76
CA ALA A 197 -22.88 -6.31 -2.72
C ALA A 197 -22.16 -6.01 -4.04
N ALA A 198 -21.98 -4.73 -4.42
CA ALA A 198 -21.21 -4.36 -5.60
C ALA A 198 -19.76 -4.88 -5.54
N GLU A 199 -19.15 -4.89 -4.35
CA GLU A 199 -17.80 -5.44 -4.14
C GLU A 199 -17.82 -6.98 -4.30
N ALA A 200 -18.74 -7.67 -3.66
CA ALA A 200 -18.82 -9.12 -3.71
C ALA A 200 -19.09 -9.66 -5.12
N LEU A 201 -19.93 -8.96 -5.91
CA LEU A 201 -20.21 -9.32 -7.31
C LEU A 201 -18.98 -9.17 -8.20
N ALA A 202 -18.26 -8.05 -8.07
CA ALA A 202 -17.01 -7.81 -8.81
C ALA A 202 -15.96 -8.88 -8.47
N ILE A 203 -15.76 -9.17 -7.17
CA ILE A 203 -14.82 -10.20 -6.71
C ILE A 203 -15.20 -11.57 -7.28
N THR A 204 -16.49 -11.96 -7.19
CA THR A 204 -16.95 -13.26 -7.66
C THR A 204 -16.68 -13.46 -9.14
N ARG A 205 -17.03 -12.46 -9.97
CA ARG A 205 -16.80 -12.52 -11.42
C ARG A 205 -15.31 -12.59 -11.74
N ASP A 206 -14.52 -11.68 -11.17
CA ASP A 206 -13.10 -11.58 -11.50
C ASP A 206 -12.32 -12.82 -11.04
N MET A 207 -12.67 -13.41 -9.89
CA MET A 207 -12.09 -14.68 -9.45
C MET A 207 -12.43 -15.84 -10.39
N ALA A 208 -13.68 -15.94 -10.83
CA ALA A 208 -14.08 -17.00 -11.77
C ALA A 208 -13.31 -16.89 -13.10
N LEU A 209 -13.10 -15.66 -13.59
CA LEU A 209 -12.31 -15.42 -14.79
C LEU A 209 -10.80 -15.69 -14.58
N ALA A 210 -10.27 -15.37 -13.41
CA ALA A 210 -8.87 -15.65 -13.06
C ALA A 210 -8.62 -17.15 -12.94
N GLU A 211 -9.54 -17.91 -12.33
CA GLU A 211 -9.51 -19.38 -12.26
C GLU A 211 -9.55 -19.99 -13.66
N LEU A 212 -10.46 -19.54 -14.53
CA LEU A 212 -10.56 -20.00 -15.93
C LEU A 212 -9.28 -19.70 -16.74
N ALA A 213 -8.65 -18.54 -16.50
CA ALA A 213 -7.42 -18.14 -17.18
C ALA A 213 -6.16 -18.77 -16.59
N GLY A 214 -6.21 -19.39 -15.41
CA GLY A 214 -5.03 -19.82 -14.65
C GLY A 214 -4.11 -18.66 -14.25
N ALA A 215 -4.66 -17.48 -14.03
CA ALA A 215 -3.92 -16.24 -13.80
C ALA A 215 -3.97 -15.81 -12.33
N SER A 216 -2.96 -15.05 -11.91
CA SER A 216 -2.93 -14.45 -10.57
C SER A 216 -3.68 -13.11 -10.56
N ILE A 217 -4.48 -12.89 -9.51
CA ILE A 217 -5.25 -11.67 -9.32
C ILE A 217 -5.05 -11.11 -7.90
N HIS A 218 -5.00 -9.79 -7.80
CA HIS A 218 -4.93 -9.06 -6.53
C HIS A 218 -6.07 -8.04 -6.44
N PHE A 219 -6.92 -8.18 -5.43
CA PHE A 219 -7.95 -7.20 -5.10
C PHE A 219 -7.35 -6.12 -4.19
N ARG A 220 -7.17 -4.92 -4.71
CA ARG A 220 -6.42 -3.83 -4.07
C ARG A 220 -6.98 -3.42 -2.71
N ASN A 221 -8.31 -3.30 -2.58
CA ASN A 221 -9.02 -3.06 -1.34
C ASN A 221 -10.23 -3.99 -1.28
N VAL A 222 -10.27 -4.91 -0.31
CA VAL A 222 -11.46 -5.68 0.03
C VAL A 222 -11.96 -5.21 1.37
N THR A 223 -13.16 -4.66 1.40
CA THR A 223 -13.64 -3.84 2.51
C THR A 223 -14.95 -4.33 3.12
N THR A 224 -15.58 -5.37 2.53
CA THR A 224 -16.83 -5.93 3.00
C THR A 224 -16.66 -7.35 3.53
N ALA A 225 -17.48 -7.74 4.51
CA ALA A 225 -17.48 -9.10 5.06
C ALA A 225 -17.68 -10.16 3.97
N ASN A 226 -18.64 -9.94 3.06
CA ASN A 226 -18.91 -10.88 1.96
C ASN A 226 -17.72 -11.00 0.99
N GLY A 227 -17.07 -9.88 0.64
CA GLY A 227 -15.88 -9.89 -0.21
C GLY A 227 -14.73 -10.67 0.43
N LEU A 228 -14.51 -10.49 1.72
CA LEU A 228 -13.49 -11.23 2.48
C LEU A 228 -13.79 -12.73 2.57
N ASP A 229 -15.04 -13.12 2.76
CA ASP A 229 -15.45 -14.52 2.78
C ASP A 229 -15.21 -15.21 1.42
N LEU A 230 -15.49 -14.51 0.32
CA LEU A 230 -15.20 -15.00 -1.03
C LEU A 230 -13.68 -15.20 -1.26
N VAL A 231 -12.86 -14.24 -0.86
CA VAL A 231 -11.39 -14.37 -0.97
C VAL A 231 -10.88 -15.51 -0.10
N ARG A 232 -11.37 -15.65 1.13
CA ARG A 232 -11.01 -16.74 2.04
C ARG A 232 -11.34 -18.11 1.44
N ALA A 233 -12.54 -18.26 0.90
CA ALA A 233 -12.96 -19.48 0.23
C ALA A 233 -12.11 -19.80 -1.03
N ALA A 234 -11.75 -18.79 -1.81
CA ALA A 234 -10.90 -18.97 -2.98
C ALA A 234 -9.48 -19.42 -2.59
N LYS A 235 -8.88 -18.82 -1.56
CA LYS A 235 -7.58 -19.25 -1.01
C LYS A 235 -7.63 -20.70 -0.50
N ALA A 236 -8.67 -21.08 0.20
CA ALA A 236 -8.85 -22.46 0.68
C ALA A 236 -8.93 -23.49 -0.47
N ARG A 237 -9.37 -23.09 -1.66
CA ARG A 237 -9.34 -23.90 -2.89
C ARG A 237 -7.98 -23.86 -3.62
N GLY A 238 -7.02 -23.09 -3.14
CA GLY A 238 -5.70 -22.97 -3.75
C GLY A 238 -5.60 -22.02 -4.95
N LEU A 239 -6.57 -21.12 -5.13
CA LEU A 239 -6.50 -20.11 -6.20
C LEU A 239 -5.38 -19.10 -5.96
N ALA A 240 -4.76 -18.64 -7.04
CA ALA A 240 -3.72 -17.62 -7.01
C ALA A 240 -4.32 -16.22 -6.80
N VAL A 241 -4.98 -16.02 -5.66
CA VAL A 241 -5.63 -14.78 -5.27
C VAL A 241 -4.98 -14.17 -4.04
N THR A 242 -4.79 -12.86 -4.08
CA THR A 242 -4.37 -12.05 -2.94
C THR A 242 -5.28 -10.85 -2.78
N CYS A 243 -5.36 -10.29 -1.58
CA CYS A 243 -6.05 -9.03 -1.38
C CYS A 243 -5.31 -8.12 -0.39
N GLY A 244 -5.61 -6.83 -0.51
CA GLY A 244 -5.09 -5.79 0.35
C GLY A 244 -6.19 -4.94 0.97
N VAL A 245 -5.80 -4.09 1.91
CA VAL A 245 -6.69 -3.09 2.51
C VAL A 245 -5.86 -1.86 2.91
N SER A 246 -6.49 -0.70 3.03
CA SER A 246 -5.85 0.47 3.64
C SER A 246 -6.34 0.71 5.07
N PRO A 247 -5.55 1.43 5.90
CA PRO A 247 -5.88 1.66 7.31
C PRO A 247 -7.26 2.25 7.55
N ALA A 248 -7.79 3.03 6.61
CA ALA A 248 -9.12 3.62 6.76
C ALA A 248 -10.21 2.58 7.03
N TYR A 249 -10.13 1.39 6.45
CA TYR A 249 -11.19 0.39 6.51
C TYR A 249 -11.14 -0.53 7.74
N PHE A 250 -10.05 -0.51 8.50
CA PHE A 250 -10.02 -1.16 9.81
C PHE A 250 -10.06 -0.17 10.99
N MET A 251 -9.82 1.11 10.72
CA MET A 251 -9.89 2.17 11.73
C MET A 251 -11.25 2.87 11.79
N LEU A 252 -11.92 3.03 10.64
CA LEU A 252 -13.11 3.86 10.47
C LEU A 252 -14.28 3.03 9.88
N SER A 253 -15.49 3.38 10.29
CA SER A 253 -16.72 2.94 9.66
C SER A 253 -17.47 4.14 9.03
N ASP A 254 -18.62 3.87 8.40
CA ASP A 254 -19.50 4.90 7.83
C ASP A 254 -19.96 5.95 8.83
N LEU A 255 -19.92 5.66 10.14
CA LEU A 255 -20.19 6.62 11.21
C LEU A 255 -19.26 7.85 11.15
N ALA A 256 -18.04 7.69 10.63
CA ALA A 256 -17.09 8.79 10.50
C ALA A 256 -17.54 9.86 9.48
N MET A 257 -18.53 9.59 8.64
CA MET A 257 -19.09 10.55 7.68
C MET A 257 -20.13 11.51 8.32
N ALA A 258 -20.52 11.30 9.58
CA ALA A 258 -21.62 12.03 10.24
C ALA A 258 -21.49 13.57 10.17
N GLU A 259 -20.28 14.10 10.13
CA GLU A 259 -19.98 15.54 10.07
C GLU A 259 -19.73 16.05 8.65
N PHE A 260 -19.94 15.25 7.61
CA PHE A 260 -19.66 15.60 6.21
C PHE A 260 -18.22 16.08 5.95
N ARG A 261 -17.26 15.69 6.80
CA ARG A 261 -15.85 16.02 6.55
C ARG A 261 -15.38 15.32 5.28
N THR A 262 -14.97 16.10 4.27
CA THR A 262 -14.58 15.60 2.95
C THR A 262 -13.34 14.72 2.96
N PHE A 263 -12.55 14.75 4.04
CA PHE A 263 -11.45 13.81 4.25
C PHE A 263 -11.93 12.35 4.45
N MET A 264 -13.23 12.16 4.79
CA MET A 264 -13.87 10.83 4.84
C MET A 264 -14.39 10.36 3.48
N ARG A 265 -14.29 11.19 2.43
CA ARG A 265 -14.65 10.81 1.06
C ARG A 265 -13.55 9.96 0.45
N LEU A 266 -13.75 8.64 0.52
CA LEU A 266 -12.81 7.61 0.06
C LEU A 266 -13.43 6.77 -1.07
N SER A 267 -12.60 5.99 -1.77
CA SER A 267 -13.01 4.98 -2.76
C SER A 267 -12.17 3.69 -2.53
N PRO A 268 -12.86 2.58 -2.19
CA PRO A 268 -14.30 2.42 -1.88
C PRO A 268 -14.80 3.36 -0.78
N PRO A 269 -16.12 3.63 -0.67
CA PRO A 269 -16.68 4.35 0.46
C PRO A 269 -16.49 3.59 1.77
N LEU A 270 -16.45 4.29 2.91
CA LEU A 270 -16.42 3.66 4.22
C LEU A 270 -17.63 2.72 4.38
N ARG A 271 -17.39 1.57 5.01
CA ARG A 271 -18.37 0.49 5.20
C ARG A 271 -18.96 0.52 6.61
N SER A 272 -19.90 -0.37 6.85
CA SER A 272 -20.52 -0.54 8.16
C SER A 272 -19.50 -0.94 9.24
N GLU A 273 -19.87 -0.77 10.51
CA GLU A 273 -19.06 -1.25 11.63
C GLU A 273 -18.88 -2.77 11.62
N ALA A 274 -19.86 -3.53 11.09
CA ALA A 274 -19.74 -4.96 10.92
C ALA A 274 -18.66 -5.32 9.88
N ASP A 275 -18.60 -4.61 8.77
CA ASP A 275 -17.56 -4.77 7.75
C ASP A 275 -16.18 -4.39 8.29
N ARG A 276 -16.08 -3.27 9.04
CA ARG A 276 -14.83 -2.88 9.68
C ARG A 276 -14.28 -3.98 10.60
N LYS A 277 -15.14 -4.61 11.41
CA LYS A 277 -14.76 -5.74 12.26
C LYS A 277 -14.34 -6.96 11.45
N ALA A 278 -15.02 -7.23 10.34
CA ALA A 278 -14.66 -8.32 9.43
C ALA A 278 -13.28 -8.10 8.79
N VAL A 279 -12.93 -6.86 8.45
CA VAL A 279 -11.58 -6.50 7.96
C VAL A 279 -10.52 -6.80 9.02
N ILE A 280 -10.74 -6.42 10.29
CA ILE A 280 -9.81 -6.73 11.39
C ILE A 280 -9.64 -8.25 11.55
N ALA A 281 -10.73 -9.01 11.53
CA ALA A 281 -10.70 -10.46 11.61
C ALA A 281 -9.92 -11.09 10.43
N ALA A 282 -10.11 -10.55 9.21
CA ALA A 282 -9.43 -11.02 8.01
C ALA A 282 -7.91 -10.67 7.97
N ILE A 283 -7.48 -9.61 8.66
CA ILE A 283 -6.07 -9.34 8.89
C ILE A 283 -5.48 -10.37 9.87
N ALA A 284 -6.23 -10.70 10.93
CA ALA A 284 -5.80 -11.65 11.95
C ALA A 284 -5.67 -13.08 11.42
N ASP A 285 -6.64 -13.54 10.61
CA ASP A 285 -6.66 -14.90 10.08
C ASP A 285 -5.81 -15.12 8.81
N GLY A 286 -5.21 -14.05 8.26
CA GLY A 286 -4.36 -14.11 7.08
C GLY A 286 -5.09 -14.06 5.74
N THR A 287 -6.40 -13.81 5.72
CA THR A 287 -7.16 -13.57 4.49
C THR A 287 -6.65 -12.34 3.76
N ILE A 288 -6.35 -11.26 4.50
CA ILE A 288 -5.69 -10.06 3.94
C ILE A 288 -4.18 -10.29 3.90
N ASP A 289 -3.59 -10.10 2.72
CA ASP A 289 -2.17 -10.35 2.44
C ASP A 289 -1.30 -9.13 2.67
N MET A 290 -1.83 -7.93 2.47
CA MET A 290 -1.04 -6.69 2.57
C MET A 290 -1.88 -5.49 2.99
N ILE A 291 -1.20 -4.53 3.60
CA ILE A 291 -1.78 -3.24 3.99
C ILE A 291 -1.02 -2.16 3.22
N GLY A 292 -1.74 -1.41 2.39
CA GLY A 292 -1.22 -0.28 1.63
C GLY A 292 -1.74 1.06 2.13
N SER A 293 -1.01 2.14 1.92
CA SER A 293 -1.41 3.46 2.41
C SER A 293 -2.64 4.03 1.69
N GLY A 294 -2.88 3.62 0.45
CA GLY A 294 -3.86 4.27 -0.41
C GLY A 294 -3.53 5.75 -0.65
N HIS A 295 -2.24 6.11 -0.63
CA HIS A 295 -1.77 7.50 -0.69
C HIS A 295 -2.21 8.20 -1.97
N ASP A 296 -3.08 9.18 -1.78
CA ASP A 296 -3.72 9.98 -2.82
C ASP A 296 -3.93 11.41 -2.29
N PRO A 297 -2.85 12.22 -2.22
CA PRO A 297 -2.94 13.58 -1.73
C PRO A 297 -3.80 14.42 -2.66
N ARG A 298 -4.84 15.07 -2.08
CA ARG A 298 -5.80 15.93 -2.78
C ARG A 298 -5.74 17.33 -2.21
N GLY A 299 -5.59 18.30 -3.07
CA GLY A 299 -5.51 19.70 -2.71
C GLY A 299 -6.81 20.30 -2.16
N PRO A 300 -6.76 21.55 -1.69
CA PRO A 300 -7.95 22.24 -1.21
C PRO A 300 -9.06 22.36 -2.26
N GLU A 301 -8.72 22.48 -3.54
CA GLU A 301 -9.68 22.56 -4.65
C GLU A 301 -10.56 21.32 -4.72
N ASP A 302 -9.98 20.15 -4.46
CA ASP A 302 -10.65 18.85 -4.50
C ASP A 302 -11.45 18.57 -3.23
N LYS A 303 -11.06 19.16 -2.10
CA LYS A 303 -11.60 18.84 -0.78
C LYS A 303 -12.49 19.94 -0.16
N ARG A 304 -12.45 21.19 -0.65
CA ARG A 304 -13.33 22.29 -0.19
C ARG A 304 -14.63 22.38 -0.98
N LEU A 305 -15.22 21.22 -1.27
CA LEU A 305 -16.46 21.04 -1.99
C LEU A 305 -17.50 20.37 -1.06
N PRO A 306 -18.80 20.39 -1.38
CA PRO A 306 -19.76 19.54 -0.72
C PRO A 306 -19.29 18.07 -0.73
N PHE A 307 -19.62 17.29 0.30
CA PHE A 307 -19.11 15.91 0.46
C PHE A 307 -19.30 15.04 -0.78
N ALA A 308 -20.47 15.17 -1.43
CA ALA A 308 -20.79 14.36 -2.62
C ALA A 308 -19.97 14.74 -3.86
N ASP A 309 -19.47 15.97 -3.93
CA ASP A 309 -18.74 16.51 -5.06
C ASP A 309 -17.22 16.52 -4.84
N ALA A 310 -16.78 16.28 -3.59
CA ALA A 310 -15.36 16.19 -3.26
C ALA A 310 -14.71 14.95 -3.88
N GLU A 311 -13.48 15.11 -4.39
CA GLU A 311 -12.70 14.00 -4.93
C GLU A 311 -12.34 12.97 -3.83
N PRO A 312 -12.47 11.66 -4.12
CA PRO A 312 -12.03 10.63 -3.17
C PRO A 312 -10.50 10.62 -3.08
N GLY A 313 -10.00 10.20 -1.92
CA GLY A 313 -8.56 10.01 -1.69
C GLY A 313 -8.11 10.50 -0.32
N MET A 314 -6.97 10.00 0.13
CA MET A 314 -6.35 10.37 1.41
C MET A 314 -4.83 10.45 1.34
N ALA A 315 -4.22 11.33 2.11
CA ALA A 315 -2.79 11.35 2.36
C ALA A 315 -2.45 10.28 3.41
N GLY A 316 -2.24 9.03 2.98
CA GLY A 316 -2.13 7.87 3.87
C GLY A 316 -0.70 7.44 4.21
N ALA A 317 0.34 7.90 3.49
CA ALA A 317 1.70 7.38 3.61
C ALA A 317 2.30 7.55 5.02
N GLU A 318 2.09 8.71 5.65
CA GLU A 318 2.63 9.00 6.99
C GLU A 318 1.94 8.23 8.11
N THR A 319 0.68 7.84 7.90
CA THR A 319 -0.14 7.14 8.90
C THR A 319 -0.17 5.62 8.72
N LEU A 320 0.36 5.10 7.61
CA LEU A 320 0.39 3.67 7.31
C LEU A 320 1.00 2.85 8.46
N LEU A 321 2.23 3.18 8.85
CA LEU A 321 2.94 2.45 9.91
C LEU A 321 2.25 2.56 11.27
N PRO A 322 1.99 3.75 11.84
CA PRO A 322 1.43 3.87 13.19
C PRO A 322 0.03 3.26 13.30
N LEU A 323 -0.80 3.35 12.27
CA LEU A 323 -2.12 2.72 12.27
C LEU A 323 -2.04 1.19 12.14
N THR A 324 -1.09 0.65 11.39
CA THR A 324 -0.85 -0.80 11.38
C THR A 324 -0.29 -1.29 12.71
N LEU A 325 0.57 -0.51 13.38
CA LEU A 325 1.07 -0.84 14.72
C LEU A 325 -0.03 -0.83 15.80
N SER A 326 -1.18 -0.14 15.59
CA SER A 326 -2.30 -0.27 16.54
C SER A 326 -2.84 -1.71 16.59
N LEU A 327 -2.89 -2.41 15.45
CA LEU A 327 -3.27 -3.83 15.41
C LEU A 327 -2.34 -4.72 16.25
N VAL A 328 -1.06 -4.36 16.34
CA VAL A 328 -0.09 -5.07 17.18
C VAL A 328 -0.35 -4.77 18.66
N ARG A 329 -0.58 -3.52 19.03
CA ARG A 329 -0.89 -3.12 20.42
C ARG A 329 -2.20 -3.72 20.91
N ASP A 330 -3.18 -3.82 20.02
CA ASP A 330 -4.49 -4.40 20.32
C ASP A 330 -4.46 -5.95 20.32
N GLY A 331 -3.28 -6.56 20.09
CA GLY A 331 -3.10 -8.02 20.10
C GLY A 331 -3.73 -8.74 18.91
N VAL A 332 -4.10 -8.03 17.84
CA VAL A 332 -4.71 -8.63 16.64
C VAL A 332 -3.67 -9.42 15.83
N ILE A 333 -2.46 -8.89 15.69
CA ILE A 333 -1.35 -9.54 14.97
C ILE A 333 -0.02 -9.35 15.73
N PRO A 334 0.95 -10.26 15.60
CA PRO A 334 2.31 -10.03 16.11
C PRO A 334 3.06 -9.00 15.27
N LEU A 335 4.09 -8.37 15.86
CA LEU A 335 4.88 -7.31 15.22
C LEU A 335 5.50 -7.76 13.89
N GLY A 336 6.05 -8.96 13.82
CA GLY A 336 6.61 -9.49 12.57
C GLY A 336 5.57 -9.62 11.46
N ARG A 337 4.32 -10.02 11.81
CA ARG A 337 3.22 -10.08 10.82
C ARG A 337 2.89 -8.71 10.26
N ALA A 338 2.95 -7.64 11.06
CA ALA A 338 2.77 -6.28 10.57
C ALA A 338 3.76 -5.95 9.44
N PHE A 339 5.04 -6.31 9.59
CA PHE A 339 6.05 -6.08 8.56
C PHE A 339 5.93 -7.04 7.36
N GLN A 340 5.37 -8.25 7.55
CA GLN A 340 4.99 -9.07 6.40
C GLN A 340 3.93 -8.35 5.54
N LEU A 341 2.89 -7.80 6.17
CA LEU A 341 1.81 -7.08 5.48
C LEU A 341 2.27 -5.77 4.82
N LEU A 342 3.27 -5.09 5.43
CA LEU A 342 3.74 -3.77 4.98
C LEU A 342 4.96 -3.83 4.05
N ALA A 343 5.69 -4.94 3.99
CA ALA A 343 6.97 -4.98 3.28
C ALA A 343 7.16 -6.25 2.46
N SER A 344 7.24 -7.45 3.07
CA SER A 344 7.63 -8.65 2.33
C SER A 344 6.54 -9.15 1.38
N ASN A 345 5.28 -9.12 1.76
CA ASN A 345 4.19 -9.57 0.89
C ASN A 345 4.02 -8.67 -0.34
N PRO A 346 3.95 -7.33 -0.22
CA PRO A 346 3.92 -6.47 -1.41
C PRO A 346 5.20 -6.58 -2.25
N ALA A 347 6.38 -6.77 -1.66
CA ALA A 347 7.61 -7.01 -2.40
C ALA A 347 7.55 -8.31 -3.21
N ASN A 348 7.01 -9.39 -2.63
CA ASN A 348 6.82 -10.67 -3.31
C ASN A 348 5.84 -10.53 -4.49
N LEU A 349 4.70 -9.83 -4.30
CA LEU A 349 3.75 -9.58 -5.38
C LEU A 349 4.40 -8.85 -6.56
N LEU A 350 5.25 -7.85 -6.27
CA LEU A 350 5.97 -7.07 -7.28
C LEU A 350 7.20 -7.80 -7.86
N GLY A 351 7.58 -8.97 -7.33
CA GLY A 351 8.76 -9.71 -7.76
C GLY A 351 10.06 -8.92 -7.54
N VAL A 352 10.18 -8.19 -6.42
CA VAL A 352 11.37 -7.38 -6.11
C VAL A 352 12.14 -7.96 -4.92
N ASN A 353 13.48 -7.92 -4.98
CA ASN A 353 14.35 -8.42 -3.92
C ASN A 353 14.50 -7.40 -2.79
N ALA A 354 13.42 -7.17 -2.05
CA ALA A 354 13.34 -6.20 -0.96
C ALA A 354 12.29 -6.63 0.08
N GLY A 355 12.04 -5.79 1.08
CA GLY A 355 10.99 -6.01 2.07
C GLY A 355 11.33 -7.08 3.12
N ARG A 356 12.62 -7.47 3.23
CA ARG A 356 13.11 -8.45 4.23
C ARG A 356 14.54 -8.14 4.63
N LEU A 357 14.89 -8.49 5.87
CA LEU A 357 16.24 -8.37 6.40
C LEU A 357 16.97 -9.70 6.22
N GLU A 358 17.51 -9.90 5.01
CA GLU A 358 18.13 -11.16 4.59
C GLU A 358 19.41 -10.86 3.82
N VAL A 359 20.43 -11.71 3.97
CA VAL A 359 21.69 -11.58 3.22
C VAL A 359 21.43 -11.64 1.72
N GLY A 360 21.96 -10.68 0.98
CA GLY A 360 21.75 -10.52 -0.46
C GLY A 360 20.55 -9.64 -0.84
N ALA A 361 19.65 -9.30 0.10
CA ALA A 361 18.60 -8.33 -0.16
C ALA A 361 19.16 -6.90 -0.27
N GLU A 362 18.45 -6.00 -0.96
CA GLU A 362 18.81 -4.59 -0.96
C GLU A 362 18.71 -4.02 0.47
N ALA A 363 19.65 -3.15 0.81
CA ALA A 363 19.75 -2.53 2.15
C ALA A 363 18.74 -1.38 2.31
N ASP A 364 17.46 -1.71 2.17
CA ASP A 364 16.32 -0.85 2.42
C ASP A 364 15.84 -1.12 3.85
N ILE A 365 16.18 -0.24 4.79
CA ILE A 365 16.05 -0.49 6.23
C ILE A 365 15.45 0.71 6.94
N ALA A 366 14.50 0.47 7.83
CA ALA A 366 13.92 1.47 8.73
C ALA A 366 14.31 1.17 10.19
N VAL A 367 14.73 2.19 10.93
CA VAL A 367 14.87 2.16 12.39
C VAL A 367 13.66 2.83 12.99
N ILE A 368 12.91 2.11 13.80
CA ILE A 368 11.57 2.49 14.24
C ILE A 368 11.45 2.44 15.76
N ASP A 369 10.97 3.53 16.34
CA ASP A 369 10.45 3.56 17.70
C ASP A 369 8.95 3.25 17.66
N THR A 370 8.57 2.05 18.06
CA THR A 370 7.18 1.57 18.01
C THR A 370 6.25 2.25 19.00
N ASP A 371 6.80 2.85 20.05
CA ASP A 371 6.04 3.36 21.18
C ASP A 371 5.97 4.90 21.20
N ARG A 372 6.72 5.57 20.34
CA ARG A 372 6.79 7.04 20.31
C ARG A 372 5.44 7.65 19.95
N PRO A 373 4.80 8.40 20.88
CA PRO A 373 3.51 9.02 20.64
C PRO A 373 3.66 10.28 19.79
N TRP A 374 2.66 10.56 18.98
CA TRP A 374 2.47 11.81 18.26
C TRP A 374 1.02 12.00 17.84
N ILE A 375 0.66 13.22 17.43
CA ILE A 375 -0.70 13.55 16.97
C ILE A 375 -0.62 13.78 15.47
N VAL A 376 -1.51 13.15 14.70
CA VAL A 376 -1.69 13.44 13.28
C VAL A 376 -2.23 14.86 13.14
N ASP A 377 -1.53 15.70 12.39
CA ASP A 377 -1.89 17.10 12.18
C ASP A 377 -1.88 17.39 10.69
N SER A 378 -3.08 17.51 10.10
CA SER A 378 -3.26 17.73 8.65
C SER A 378 -2.50 18.94 8.12
N ASP A 379 -2.30 19.98 8.95
CA ASP A 379 -1.59 21.19 8.56
C ASP A 379 -0.05 21.04 8.59
N LYS A 380 0.46 19.97 9.23
CA LYS A 380 1.90 19.72 9.42
C LYS A 380 2.40 18.45 8.74
N MET A 381 1.57 17.81 7.93
CA MET A 381 2.00 16.65 7.17
C MET A 381 3.16 17.00 6.22
N ALA A 382 4.05 16.05 6.03
CA ALA A 382 5.10 16.14 5.04
C ALA A 382 4.56 15.94 3.62
N ALA A 383 3.37 15.35 3.50
CA ALA A 383 2.67 15.10 2.26
C ALA A 383 2.34 16.40 1.51
N ALA A 384 2.22 16.28 0.18
CA ALA A 384 1.85 17.40 -0.71
C ALA A 384 0.48 18.02 -0.35
N ALA A 385 -0.40 17.25 0.30
CA ALA A 385 -1.69 17.72 0.84
C ALA A 385 -2.01 17.00 2.15
N GLY A 386 -2.73 17.67 3.05
CA GLY A 386 -3.07 17.15 4.38
C GLY A 386 -4.44 16.47 4.47
N ASN A 387 -4.99 15.94 3.38
CA ASN A 387 -6.32 15.31 3.33
C ASN A 387 -6.35 13.94 4.01
N THR A 388 -6.00 13.88 5.30
CA THR A 388 -6.05 12.66 6.10
C THR A 388 -7.35 12.52 6.89
N PRO A 389 -8.02 11.36 6.87
CA PRO A 389 -9.20 11.13 7.72
C PRO A 389 -8.84 11.00 9.22
N PHE A 390 -7.57 10.90 9.54
CA PHE A 390 -7.05 10.70 10.90
C PHE A 390 -6.59 11.99 11.58
N ASP A 391 -6.94 13.14 11.04
CA ASP A 391 -6.57 14.44 11.62
C ASP A 391 -6.93 14.55 13.11
N LYS A 392 -5.98 15.06 13.92
CA LYS A 392 -6.03 15.18 15.39
C LYS A 392 -6.06 13.84 16.15
N GLN A 393 -5.90 12.71 15.46
CA GLN A 393 -5.84 11.41 16.12
C GLN A 393 -4.46 11.20 16.77
N PRO A 394 -4.40 10.79 18.05
CA PRO A 394 -3.16 10.35 18.68
C PRO A 394 -2.77 8.98 18.13
N VAL A 395 -1.52 8.81 17.78
CA VAL A 395 -0.96 7.57 17.25
C VAL A 395 0.41 7.28 17.88
N GLN A 396 0.87 6.04 17.78
CA GLN A 396 2.21 5.63 18.25
C GLN A 396 2.96 4.91 17.14
N GLY A 397 4.25 5.15 17.09
CA GLY A 397 5.16 4.58 16.11
C GLY A 397 5.76 5.65 15.20
N ARG A 398 7.09 5.71 15.17
CA ARG A 398 7.83 6.71 14.40
C ARG A 398 9.06 6.12 13.76
N VAL A 399 9.28 6.43 12.51
CA VAL A 399 10.56 6.16 11.83
C VAL A 399 11.58 7.18 12.32
N LEU A 400 12.70 6.70 12.85
CA LEU A 400 13.80 7.53 13.37
C LEU A 400 14.90 7.70 12.33
N ALA A 401 15.16 6.66 11.55
CA ALA A 401 16.09 6.68 10.44
C ALA A 401 15.60 5.76 9.32
N LEU A 402 15.80 6.16 8.09
CA LEU A 402 15.45 5.39 6.90
C LEU A 402 16.67 5.28 5.99
N PHE A 403 16.98 4.06 5.56
CA PHE A 403 18.08 3.78 4.67
C PHE A 403 17.56 3.17 3.37
N LYS A 404 18.00 3.72 2.24
CA LYS A 404 17.73 3.19 0.90
C LYS A 404 19.05 2.77 0.27
N GLY A 405 19.19 1.45 -0.01
CA GLY A 405 20.46 0.90 -0.48
C GLY A 405 21.63 1.22 0.44
N GLY A 406 21.43 1.23 1.77
CA GLY A 406 22.43 1.57 2.79
C GLY A 406 22.76 3.07 2.90
N ALA A 407 22.17 3.93 2.09
CA ALA A 407 22.29 5.38 2.21
C ALA A 407 21.17 5.95 3.09
N LEU A 408 21.51 6.81 4.06
CA LEU A 408 20.50 7.48 4.88
C LEU A 408 19.68 8.42 4.00
N VAL A 409 18.37 8.24 4.00
CA VAL A 409 17.39 9.10 3.34
C VAL A 409 16.44 9.68 4.37
N GLY A 410 15.78 10.77 4.06
CA GLY A 410 14.74 11.33 4.93
C GLY A 410 14.75 12.82 5.00
N ALA A 411 13.68 13.36 5.54
CA ALA A 411 13.46 14.78 5.66
C ALA A 411 14.64 15.45 6.34
N LYS A 412 15.36 16.30 5.61
CA LYS A 412 16.13 17.37 6.25
C LYS A 412 15.13 18.11 7.15
N LYS A 413 15.30 18.03 8.47
CA LYS A 413 14.53 18.88 9.39
C LYS A 413 14.62 20.30 8.84
N LYS A 414 13.49 20.89 8.44
CA LYS A 414 13.41 22.36 8.45
C LYS A 414 13.75 22.76 9.87
N ALA A 415 14.83 23.49 10.05
CA ALA A 415 15.13 24.11 11.33
C ALA A 415 13.89 24.88 11.78
N PRO A 416 13.52 24.83 13.07
CA PRO A 416 12.45 25.67 13.57
C PRO A 416 12.84 27.12 13.29
N SER A 417 12.02 27.81 12.52
CA SER A 417 12.05 29.27 12.34
C SER A 417 11.62 29.94 13.61
#